data_704b874d12f61e682988aec8bfdb937c
#
_entry.id   704b874d12f61e682988aec8bfdb937c
#
_cell.length_a   1.000
_cell.length_b   1.000
_cell.length_c   1.000
_cell.angle_alpha   90.00
_cell.angle_beta   90.00
_cell.angle_gamma   90.00
#
_symmetry.space_group_name_H-M   'P 1'
#
loop_
_entity.id
_entity.type
_entity.pdbx_description
1 polymer ?
#
loop_
_entity_poly.entity_id
_entity_poly.type
_entity_poly.pdbx_seq_one_letter_code
_entity_poly.pdbx_strand_id
1 'polypeptide(L)'
;MHWLTYFYALKLSNVSIGMLSLFTFPVITALLEPVLLKTKFQLIHLILGGLVILGIYFLVPEFDINNNNTKALGFGVFSAVCYALRNIIMKSKVSEYNGSVLMLYQLIIISLVLFPSFFILDTSKMAAELPAALVLALLTTALGHTMFLYSFKHFSTTSVSIMSSVQPIYGILLGMLFLNETPDHSAVLGGALILTSVVVESMRAKYFN
;
A
#
# COMPACT_ATOMS: atom_id res chain seq x y z
N MET A 1 -1.15 -1.98 -12.00
CA MET A 1 -0.95 -3.28 -11.30
C MET A 1 -1.23 -3.19 -9.81
N HIS A 2 -0.65 -2.25 -9.06
CA HIS A 2 -0.83 -2.11 -7.61
C HIS A 2 -2.31 -2.25 -7.15
N TRP A 3 -3.24 -1.44 -7.64
CA TRP A 3 -4.65 -1.49 -7.20
C TRP A 3 -5.32 -2.84 -7.47
N LEU A 4 -5.09 -3.43 -8.64
CA LEU A 4 -5.69 -4.72 -8.98
C LEU A 4 -5.25 -5.83 -8.03
N THR A 5 -3.94 -5.91 -7.77
CA THR A 5 -3.39 -6.94 -6.88
C THR A 5 -3.77 -6.71 -5.42
N TYR A 6 -3.90 -5.45 -4.99
CA TYR A 6 -4.38 -5.12 -3.66
C TYR A 6 -5.85 -5.51 -3.44
N PHE A 7 -6.74 -5.10 -4.34
CA PHE A 7 -8.16 -5.49 -4.22
C PHE A 7 -8.35 -6.99 -4.34
N TYR A 8 -7.52 -7.66 -5.14
CA TYR A 8 -7.56 -9.12 -5.22
C TYR A 8 -7.09 -9.78 -3.92
N ALA A 9 -6.08 -9.25 -3.26
CA ALA A 9 -5.66 -9.69 -1.94
C ALA A 9 -6.77 -9.55 -0.90
N LEU A 10 -7.47 -8.41 -0.86
CA LEU A 10 -8.62 -8.19 0.02
C LEU A 10 -9.76 -9.19 -0.25
N LYS A 11 -10.02 -9.50 -1.53
CA LYS A 11 -11.05 -10.47 -1.92
C LYS A 11 -10.72 -11.91 -1.50
N LEU A 12 -9.43 -12.28 -1.50
CA LEU A 12 -8.98 -13.63 -1.14
C LEU A 12 -8.98 -13.88 0.36
N SER A 13 -8.88 -12.83 1.18
CA SER A 13 -8.73 -12.97 2.62
C SER A 13 -9.60 -11.92 3.34
N ASN A 14 -9.02 -11.17 4.26
CA ASN A 14 -9.67 -10.14 5.05
C ASN A 14 -8.90 -8.81 4.98
N VAL A 15 -9.50 -7.76 5.56
CA VAL A 15 -8.91 -6.41 5.56
C VAL A 15 -7.56 -6.40 6.27
N SER A 16 -7.42 -7.14 7.38
CA SER A 16 -6.17 -7.17 8.16
C SER A 16 -4.99 -7.70 7.33
N ILE A 17 -5.12 -8.88 6.71
CA ILE A 17 -4.06 -9.47 5.89
C ILE A 17 -3.78 -8.60 4.65
N GLY A 18 -4.83 -8.15 3.95
CA GLY A 18 -4.69 -7.31 2.77
C GLY A 18 -3.99 -5.99 3.07
N MET A 19 -4.42 -5.28 4.12
CA MET A 19 -3.81 -4.01 4.52
C MET A 19 -2.37 -4.18 5.00
N LEU A 20 -2.12 -5.11 5.93
CA LEU A 20 -0.78 -5.28 6.50
C LEU A 20 0.23 -5.75 5.46
N SER A 21 -0.16 -6.63 4.54
CA SER A 21 0.73 -7.05 3.44
C SER A 21 1.06 -5.90 2.47
N LEU A 22 0.09 -5.05 2.13
CA LEU A 22 0.36 -3.84 1.35
C LEU A 22 1.31 -2.90 2.11
N PHE A 23 1.08 -2.70 3.41
CA PHE A 23 1.87 -1.77 4.22
C PHE A 23 3.29 -2.25 4.58
N THR A 24 3.77 -3.29 3.93
CA THR A 24 5.21 -3.56 3.83
C THR A 24 5.92 -2.57 2.87
N PHE A 25 5.17 -1.81 2.04
CA PHE A 25 5.75 -0.91 1.04
C PHE A 25 6.68 0.18 1.61
N PRO A 26 6.52 0.73 2.83
CA PRO A 26 7.46 1.73 3.33
C PRO A 26 8.88 1.19 3.49
N VAL A 27 9.02 -0.04 3.99
CA VAL A 27 10.32 -0.70 4.12
C VAL A 27 10.88 -1.05 2.74
N ILE A 28 10.05 -1.56 1.83
CA ILE A 28 10.43 -1.80 0.45
C ILE A 28 10.90 -0.49 -0.21
N THR A 29 10.22 0.63 0.03
CA THR A 29 10.63 1.95 -0.44
C THR A 29 11.99 2.33 0.12
N ALA A 30 12.20 2.18 1.42
CA ALA A 30 13.46 2.50 2.09
C ALA A 30 14.66 1.68 1.56
N LEU A 31 14.42 0.46 1.09
CA LEU A 31 15.42 -0.39 0.45
C LEU A 31 15.67 -0.02 -1.02
N LEU A 32 14.61 0.31 -1.77
CA LEU A 32 14.69 0.58 -3.21
C LEU A 32 15.07 2.03 -3.54
N GLU A 33 14.66 3.00 -2.73
CA GLU A 33 14.92 4.43 -2.98
C GLU A 33 16.42 4.72 -3.12
N PRO A 34 17.34 4.22 -2.26
CA PRO A 34 18.77 4.43 -2.42
C PRO A 34 19.33 3.87 -3.74
N VAL A 35 18.83 2.71 -4.17
CA VAL A 35 19.29 2.06 -5.41
C VAL A 35 18.82 2.83 -6.64
N LEU A 36 17.53 3.25 -6.66
CA LEU A 36 16.92 3.89 -7.82
C LEU A 36 17.27 5.39 -7.94
N LEU A 37 17.35 6.09 -6.81
CA LEU A 37 17.69 7.53 -6.77
C LEU A 37 19.16 7.79 -6.44
N LYS A 38 19.99 6.75 -6.33
CA LYS A 38 21.44 6.83 -6.04
C LYS A 38 21.75 7.61 -4.75
N THR A 39 20.91 7.45 -3.74
CA THR A 39 21.12 8.03 -2.40
C THR A 39 21.91 7.07 -1.50
N LYS A 40 22.32 7.51 -0.30
CA LYS A 40 23.10 6.67 0.61
C LYS A 40 22.24 5.56 1.22
N PHE A 41 22.68 4.31 1.08
CA PHE A 41 22.07 3.16 1.74
C PHE A 41 22.38 3.19 3.24
N GLN A 42 21.43 2.81 4.07
CA GLN A 42 21.60 2.79 5.52
C GLN A 42 21.32 1.38 6.06
N LEU A 43 22.28 0.86 6.84
CA LEU A 43 22.23 -0.52 7.37
C LEU A 43 20.97 -0.81 8.21
N ILE A 44 20.43 0.21 8.86
CA ILE A 44 19.19 0.09 9.64
C ILE A 44 18.03 -0.46 8.79
N HIS A 45 17.99 -0.17 7.49
CA HIS A 45 16.92 -0.68 6.60
C HIS A 45 16.92 -2.22 6.50
N LEU A 46 18.08 -2.89 6.69
CA LEU A 46 18.12 -4.35 6.76
C LEU A 46 17.48 -4.88 8.04
N ILE A 47 17.72 -4.22 9.17
CA ILE A 47 17.11 -4.61 10.45
C ILE A 47 15.59 -4.42 10.38
N LEU A 48 15.14 -3.29 9.86
CA LEU A 48 13.71 -3.00 9.68
C LEU A 48 13.06 -3.96 8.67
N GLY A 49 13.79 -4.31 7.60
CA GLY A 49 13.38 -5.34 6.64
C GLY A 49 13.21 -6.70 7.31
N GLY A 50 14.12 -7.08 8.20
CA GLY A 50 14.02 -8.30 9.01
C GLY A 50 12.77 -8.32 9.89
N LEU A 51 12.45 -7.20 10.55
CA LEU A 51 11.21 -7.06 11.34
C LEU A 51 9.96 -7.23 10.49
N VAL A 52 9.95 -6.66 9.28
CA VAL A 52 8.83 -6.82 8.35
C VAL A 52 8.69 -8.28 7.91
N ILE A 53 9.78 -8.97 7.59
CA ILE A 53 9.75 -10.40 7.22
C ILE A 53 9.20 -11.25 8.36
N LEU A 54 9.63 -10.99 9.61
CA LEU A 54 9.06 -11.65 10.80
C LEU A 54 7.58 -11.33 10.96
N GLY A 55 7.17 -10.07 10.76
CA GLY A 55 5.77 -9.69 10.79
C GLY A 55 4.93 -10.43 9.74
N ILE A 56 5.43 -10.55 8.53
CA ILE A 56 4.80 -11.33 7.44
C ILE A 56 4.64 -12.81 7.83
N TYR A 57 5.66 -13.40 8.46
CA TYR A 57 5.58 -14.78 8.94
C TYR A 57 4.45 -14.98 9.95
N PHE A 58 4.24 -14.03 10.87
CA PHE A 58 3.12 -14.09 11.82
C PHE A 58 1.75 -13.87 11.18
N LEU A 59 1.67 -13.13 10.06
CA LEU A 59 0.40 -12.95 9.34
C LEU A 59 -0.14 -14.24 8.74
N VAL A 60 0.74 -15.12 8.29
CA VAL A 60 0.38 -16.40 7.68
C VAL A 60 1.35 -17.47 8.18
N PRO A 61 1.12 -18.02 9.41
CA PRO A 61 2.03 -18.98 10.04
C PRO A 61 2.16 -20.29 9.27
N GLU A 62 1.08 -20.72 8.61
CA GLU A 62 1.06 -21.92 7.78
C GLU A 62 1.19 -21.53 6.30
N PHE A 63 2.40 -21.63 5.79
CA PHE A 63 2.74 -21.30 4.39
C PHE A 63 2.29 -22.46 3.48
N ASP A 64 1.02 -22.46 3.13
CA ASP A 64 0.47 -23.33 2.08
C ASP A 64 0.04 -22.49 0.87
N ILE A 65 0.62 -22.78 -0.29
CA ILE A 65 0.32 -22.09 -1.55
C ILE A 65 -1.16 -22.24 -1.96
N ASN A 66 -1.83 -23.28 -1.49
CA ASN A 66 -3.26 -23.47 -1.75
C ASN A 66 -4.15 -22.63 -0.83
N ASN A 67 -3.63 -22.17 0.30
CA ASN A 67 -4.37 -21.35 1.25
C ASN A 67 -4.59 -19.94 0.69
N ASN A 68 -5.84 -19.45 0.77
CA ASN A 68 -6.20 -18.12 0.30
C ASN A 68 -5.47 -17.01 1.05
N ASN A 69 -5.17 -17.16 2.33
CA ASN A 69 -4.41 -16.18 3.11
C ASN A 69 -2.98 -16.04 2.59
N THR A 70 -2.32 -17.17 2.26
CA THR A 70 -0.98 -17.16 1.64
C THR A 70 -1.00 -16.48 0.28
N LYS A 71 -2.01 -16.77 -0.56
CA LYS A 71 -2.18 -16.09 -1.85
C LYS A 71 -2.43 -14.60 -1.67
N ALA A 72 -3.30 -14.21 -0.73
CA ALA A 72 -3.60 -12.83 -0.41
C ALA A 72 -2.34 -12.07 0.03
N LEU A 73 -1.54 -12.68 0.93
CA LEU A 73 -0.25 -12.14 1.35
C LEU A 73 0.68 -11.91 0.15
N GLY A 74 0.81 -12.91 -0.74
CA GLY A 74 1.65 -12.81 -1.94
C GLY A 74 1.22 -11.67 -2.86
N PHE A 75 -0.08 -11.55 -3.15
CA PHE A 75 -0.62 -10.44 -3.95
C PHE A 75 -0.47 -9.08 -3.25
N GLY A 76 -0.64 -9.02 -1.93
CA GLY A 76 -0.46 -7.81 -1.14
C GLY A 76 0.99 -7.32 -1.13
N VAL A 77 1.96 -8.21 -0.93
CA VAL A 77 3.39 -7.87 -0.99
C VAL A 77 3.80 -7.48 -2.41
N PHE A 78 3.33 -8.18 -3.45
CA PHE A 78 3.57 -7.77 -4.84
C PHE A 78 2.97 -6.39 -5.12
N SER A 79 1.78 -6.11 -4.61
CA SER A 79 1.18 -4.77 -4.66
C SER A 79 2.05 -3.73 -3.97
N ALA A 80 2.64 -4.06 -2.80
CA ALA A 80 3.54 -3.19 -2.06
C ALA A 80 4.80 -2.84 -2.86
N VAL A 81 5.40 -3.81 -3.56
CA VAL A 81 6.53 -3.56 -4.47
C VAL A 81 6.14 -2.61 -5.59
N CYS A 82 5.02 -2.87 -6.27
CA CYS A 82 4.51 -2.00 -7.33
C CYS A 82 4.22 -0.58 -6.81
N TYR A 83 3.70 -0.45 -5.59
CA TYR A 83 3.38 0.83 -4.98
C TYR A 83 4.64 1.60 -4.58
N ALA A 84 5.65 0.93 -4.03
CA ALA A 84 6.95 1.51 -3.72
C ALA A 84 7.62 2.06 -4.99
N LEU A 85 7.69 1.26 -6.06
CA LEU A 85 8.24 1.67 -7.35
C LEU A 85 7.50 2.87 -7.92
N ARG A 86 6.16 2.84 -7.91
CA ARG A 86 5.32 3.96 -8.36
C ARG A 86 5.65 5.23 -7.58
N ASN A 87 5.78 5.16 -6.26
CA ASN A 87 6.04 6.32 -5.41
C ASN A 87 7.43 6.91 -5.67
N ILE A 88 8.46 6.08 -5.83
CA ILE A 88 9.83 6.53 -6.16
C ILE A 88 9.85 7.21 -7.53
N ILE A 89 9.19 6.64 -8.54
CA ILE A 89 9.08 7.25 -9.88
C ILE A 89 8.33 8.59 -9.79
N MET A 90 7.23 8.65 -9.06
CA MET A 90 6.46 9.88 -8.90
C MET A 90 7.27 10.97 -8.17
N LYS A 91 8.08 10.59 -7.15
CA LYS A 91 8.99 11.53 -6.48
C LYS A 91 9.94 12.21 -7.46
N SER A 92 10.51 11.47 -8.41
CA SER A 92 11.41 12.05 -9.41
C SER A 92 10.71 13.00 -10.39
N LYS A 93 9.38 12.88 -10.56
CA LYS A 93 8.60 13.69 -11.51
C LYS A 93 7.82 14.83 -10.87
N VAL A 94 7.55 14.79 -9.58
CA VAL A 94 6.73 15.79 -8.90
C VAL A 94 7.40 17.18 -8.81
N SER A 95 8.73 17.25 -8.98
CA SER A 95 9.47 18.51 -9.10
C SER A 95 9.20 19.24 -10.43
N GLU A 96 8.96 18.47 -11.50
CA GLU A 96 8.74 18.99 -12.85
C GLU A 96 7.25 19.23 -13.15
N TYR A 97 6.36 18.40 -12.59
CA TYR A 97 4.94 18.39 -12.89
C TYR A 97 4.08 18.58 -11.63
N ASN A 98 2.90 19.14 -11.81
CA ASN A 98 1.93 19.24 -10.72
C ASN A 98 1.39 17.86 -10.33
N GLY A 99 1.27 17.57 -9.02
CA GLY A 99 0.75 16.32 -8.52
C GLY A 99 -0.64 15.95 -9.06
N SER A 100 -1.52 16.93 -9.26
CA SER A 100 -2.85 16.71 -9.86
C SER A 100 -2.75 16.25 -11.32
N VAL A 101 -1.83 16.82 -12.09
CA VAL A 101 -1.58 16.43 -13.49
C VAL A 101 -1.00 15.02 -13.55
N LEU A 102 -0.04 14.70 -12.69
CA LEU A 102 0.52 13.35 -12.59
C LEU A 102 -0.57 12.32 -12.21
N MET A 103 -1.47 12.68 -11.31
CA MET A 103 -2.59 11.81 -10.93
C MET A 103 -3.56 11.62 -12.09
N LEU A 104 -3.89 12.68 -12.82
CA LEU A 104 -4.76 12.62 -14.00
C LEU A 104 -4.21 11.66 -15.05
N TYR A 105 -2.91 11.77 -15.40
CA TYR A 105 -2.28 10.85 -16.35
C TYR A 105 -2.34 9.40 -15.87
N GLN A 106 -2.10 9.13 -14.58
CA GLN A 106 -2.22 7.78 -14.03
C GLN A 106 -3.64 7.24 -14.18
N LEU A 107 -4.66 8.05 -13.89
CA LEU A 107 -6.06 7.65 -14.03
C LEU A 107 -6.44 7.38 -15.49
N ILE A 108 -6.01 8.23 -16.43
CA ILE A 108 -6.24 8.00 -17.85
C ILE A 108 -5.62 6.68 -18.31
N ILE A 109 -4.35 6.45 -17.99
CA ILE A 109 -3.65 5.21 -18.37
C ILE A 109 -4.35 3.99 -17.78
N ILE A 110 -4.70 4.02 -16.50
CA ILE A 110 -5.39 2.90 -15.83
C ILE A 110 -6.76 2.67 -16.46
N SER A 111 -7.52 3.74 -16.73
CA SER A 111 -8.84 3.64 -17.37
C SER A 111 -8.74 3.00 -18.77
N LEU A 112 -7.76 3.40 -19.56
CA LEU A 112 -7.54 2.81 -20.90
C LEU A 112 -7.14 1.32 -20.80
N VAL A 113 -6.25 0.97 -19.87
CA VAL A 113 -5.81 -0.44 -19.68
C VAL A 113 -6.94 -1.32 -19.15
N LEU A 114 -7.81 -0.78 -18.28
CA LEU A 114 -8.93 -1.54 -17.69
C LEU A 114 -10.21 -1.48 -18.53
N PHE A 115 -10.30 -0.60 -19.52
CA PHE A 115 -11.49 -0.45 -20.35
C PHE A 115 -12.00 -1.77 -20.97
N PRO A 116 -11.13 -2.66 -21.49
CA PRO A 116 -11.59 -3.95 -22.02
C PRO A 116 -12.27 -4.84 -20.98
N SER A 117 -11.93 -4.71 -19.69
CA SER A 117 -12.54 -5.52 -18.63
C SER A 117 -14.04 -5.24 -18.46
N PHE A 118 -14.49 -4.05 -18.85
CA PHE A 118 -15.90 -3.68 -18.83
C PHE A 118 -16.80 -4.58 -19.73
N PHE A 119 -16.22 -5.12 -20.80
CA PHE A 119 -16.92 -6.02 -21.73
C PHE A 119 -16.82 -7.50 -21.35
N ILE A 120 -15.93 -7.84 -20.41
CA ILE A 120 -15.65 -9.24 -20.02
C ILE A 120 -16.26 -9.57 -18.66
N LEU A 121 -16.34 -8.57 -17.75
CA LEU A 121 -16.84 -8.76 -16.41
C LEU A 121 -18.35 -8.57 -16.34
N ASP A 122 -18.99 -9.30 -15.41
CA ASP A 122 -20.41 -9.08 -15.10
C ASP A 122 -20.61 -7.70 -14.45
N THR A 123 -21.34 -6.85 -15.16
CA THR A 123 -21.65 -5.48 -14.73
C THR A 123 -23.05 -5.34 -14.10
N SER A 124 -23.76 -6.44 -13.87
CA SER A 124 -25.15 -6.45 -13.38
C SER A 124 -25.33 -5.71 -12.04
N LYS A 125 -24.33 -5.75 -11.16
CA LYS A 125 -24.32 -5.08 -9.85
C LYS A 125 -23.75 -3.67 -9.86
N MET A 126 -23.24 -3.21 -10.99
CA MET A 126 -22.48 -1.96 -11.09
C MET A 126 -23.30 -0.73 -10.68
N ALA A 127 -24.60 -0.71 -11.02
CA ALA A 127 -25.51 0.38 -10.64
C ALA A 127 -25.70 0.48 -9.13
N ALA A 128 -25.78 -0.65 -8.43
CA ALA A 128 -25.94 -0.70 -6.98
C ALA A 128 -24.66 -0.25 -6.25
N GLU A 129 -23.47 -0.59 -6.80
CA GLU A 129 -22.17 -0.26 -6.22
C GLU A 129 -21.68 1.15 -6.61
N LEU A 130 -22.35 1.82 -7.54
CA LEU A 130 -21.92 3.11 -8.08
C LEU A 130 -21.75 4.20 -7.01
N PRO A 131 -22.66 4.38 -6.01
CA PRO A 131 -22.48 5.40 -4.98
C PRO A 131 -21.21 5.18 -4.16
N ALA A 132 -20.92 3.94 -3.74
CA ALA A 132 -19.71 3.61 -3.00
C ALA A 132 -18.44 3.81 -3.86
N ALA A 133 -18.49 3.41 -5.14
CA ALA A 133 -17.41 3.61 -6.09
C ALA A 133 -17.12 5.11 -6.34
N LEU A 134 -18.16 5.96 -6.41
CA LEU A 134 -17.98 7.41 -6.55
C LEU A 134 -17.33 8.03 -5.30
N VAL A 135 -17.75 7.65 -4.10
CA VAL A 135 -17.11 8.10 -2.86
C VAL A 135 -15.65 7.69 -2.83
N LEU A 136 -15.34 6.44 -3.16
CA LEU A 136 -13.97 5.93 -3.25
C LEU A 136 -13.16 6.70 -4.29
N ALA A 137 -13.71 6.94 -5.47
CA ALA A 137 -13.03 7.67 -6.54
C ALA A 137 -12.73 9.13 -6.16
N LEU A 138 -13.69 9.83 -5.56
CA LEU A 138 -13.53 11.25 -5.23
C LEU A 138 -12.65 11.45 -3.98
N LEU A 139 -12.95 10.75 -2.88
CA LEU A 139 -12.25 10.99 -1.61
C LEU A 139 -10.88 10.32 -1.58
N THR A 140 -10.77 9.04 -1.94
CA THR A 140 -9.49 8.34 -1.81
C THR A 140 -8.61 8.53 -3.03
N THR A 141 -9.17 8.47 -4.23
CA THR A 141 -8.39 8.53 -5.46
C THR A 141 -8.12 9.96 -5.89
N ALA A 142 -9.15 10.76 -6.15
CA ALA A 142 -8.94 12.12 -6.64
C ALA A 142 -8.32 13.02 -5.57
N LEU A 143 -8.86 13.07 -4.36
CA LEU A 143 -8.35 13.93 -3.30
C LEU A 143 -7.14 13.30 -2.60
N GLY A 144 -7.29 12.12 -2.02
CA GLY A 144 -6.27 11.49 -1.17
C GLY A 144 -4.95 11.22 -1.91
N HIS A 145 -5.00 10.56 -3.06
CA HIS A 145 -3.78 10.28 -3.82
C HIS A 145 -3.16 11.53 -4.44
N THR A 146 -3.94 12.55 -4.79
CA THR A 146 -3.39 13.83 -5.27
C THR A 146 -2.64 14.54 -4.15
N MET A 147 -3.20 14.62 -2.93
CA MET A 147 -2.52 15.19 -1.77
C MET A 147 -1.27 14.38 -1.39
N PHE A 148 -1.34 13.06 -1.49
CA PHE A 148 -0.20 12.18 -1.27
C PHE A 148 0.93 12.45 -2.26
N LEU A 149 0.65 12.60 -3.56
CA LEU A 149 1.64 12.98 -4.55
C LEU A 149 2.20 14.40 -4.31
N TYR A 150 1.33 15.33 -3.89
CA TYR A 150 1.78 16.68 -3.57
C TYR A 150 2.77 16.72 -2.41
N SER A 151 2.60 15.85 -1.41
CA SER A 151 3.52 15.77 -0.28
C SER A 151 4.95 15.39 -0.68
N PHE A 152 5.15 14.71 -1.80
CA PHE A 152 6.48 14.41 -2.34
C PHE A 152 7.29 15.65 -2.76
N LYS A 153 6.66 16.81 -2.92
CA LYS A 153 7.39 18.08 -3.14
C LYS A 153 8.19 18.51 -1.91
N HIS A 154 7.67 18.18 -0.72
CA HIS A 154 8.17 18.69 0.55
C HIS A 154 8.93 17.65 1.37
N PHE A 155 8.66 16.35 1.13
CA PHE A 155 9.20 15.25 1.89
C PHE A 155 9.85 14.18 1.00
N SER A 156 10.75 13.37 1.56
CA SER A 156 11.28 12.18 0.88
C SER A 156 10.19 11.13 0.65
N THR A 157 10.40 10.24 -0.32
CA THR A 157 9.45 9.13 -0.59
C THR A 157 9.29 8.27 0.66
N THR A 158 10.40 7.96 1.33
CA THR A 158 10.42 7.21 2.58
C THR A 158 9.58 7.90 3.66
N SER A 159 9.81 9.19 3.94
CA SER A 159 9.05 9.94 4.95
C SER A 159 7.53 9.93 4.69
N VAL A 160 7.11 10.18 3.44
CA VAL A 160 5.68 10.14 3.07
C VAL A 160 5.11 8.73 3.23
N SER A 161 5.85 7.71 2.79
CA SER A 161 5.45 6.31 2.92
C SER A 161 5.21 5.92 4.37
N ILE A 162 6.08 6.38 5.25
CA ILE A 162 6.02 6.14 6.68
C ILE A 162 4.84 6.88 7.34
N MET A 163 4.65 8.17 7.03
CA MET A 163 3.52 8.95 7.57
C MET A 163 2.18 8.30 7.18
N SER A 164 2.10 7.67 6.01
CA SER A 164 0.90 6.95 5.57
C SER A 164 0.66 5.62 6.29
N SER A 165 1.62 5.12 7.06
CA SER A 165 1.52 3.82 7.74
C SER A 165 0.57 3.80 8.94
N VAL A 166 -0.01 4.93 9.28
CA VAL A 166 -1.15 5.00 10.20
C VAL A 166 -2.44 4.41 9.56
N GLN A 167 -2.50 4.36 8.22
CA GLN A 167 -3.69 3.90 7.48
C GLN A 167 -4.14 2.45 7.83
N PRO A 168 -3.25 1.44 8.00
CA PRO A 168 -3.67 0.11 8.40
C PRO A 168 -4.45 0.09 9.71
N ILE A 169 -4.09 0.93 10.68
CA ILE A 169 -4.78 1.01 11.96
C ILE A 169 -6.23 1.42 11.72
N TYR A 170 -6.47 2.48 10.96
CA TYR A 170 -7.82 2.91 10.61
C TYR A 170 -8.55 1.88 9.75
N GLY A 171 -7.87 1.26 8.78
CA GLY A 171 -8.45 0.24 7.92
C GLY A 171 -8.93 -0.98 8.71
N ILE A 172 -8.12 -1.49 9.64
CA ILE A 172 -8.48 -2.63 10.48
C ILE A 172 -9.64 -2.24 11.42
N LEU A 173 -9.59 -1.07 12.07
CA LEU A 173 -10.69 -0.59 12.92
C LEU A 173 -12.02 -0.46 12.15
N LEU A 174 -11.98 0.06 10.92
CA LEU A 174 -13.16 0.14 10.07
C LEU A 174 -13.65 -1.26 9.63
N GLY A 175 -12.72 -2.18 9.35
CA GLY A 175 -13.05 -3.59 9.07
C GLY A 175 -13.77 -4.26 10.26
N MET A 176 -13.30 -4.01 11.47
CA MET A 176 -13.97 -4.50 12.68
C MET A 176 -15.38 -3.90 12.85
N LEU A 177 -15.53 -2.60 12.61
CA LEU A 177 -16.80 -1.88 12.83
C LEU A 177 -17.85 -2.18 11.75
N PHE A 178 -17.46 -2.25 10.49
CA PHE A 178 -18.40 -2.33 9.36
C PHE A 178 -18.52 -3.72 8.73
N LEU A 179 -17.46 -4.54 8.82
CA LEU A 179 -17.43 -5.88 8.24
C LEU A 179 -17.49 -7.00 9.29
N ASN A 180 -17.49 -6.65 10.58
CA ASN A 180 -17.39 -7.60 11.70
C ASN A 180 -16.17 -8.52 11.60
N GLU A 181 -15.09 -8.05 10.97
CA GLU A 181 -13.83 -8.77 10.90
C GLU A 181 -13.03 -8.55 12.19
N THR A 182 -12.66 -9.61 12.90
CA THR A 182 -11.76 -9.53 14.05
C THR A 182 -10.39 -10.09 13.64
N PRO A 183 -9.30 -9.29 13.74
CA PRO A 183 -7.96 -9.82 13.50
C PRO A 183 -7.64 -10.88 14.55
N ASP A 184 -7.06 -11.99 14.13
CA ASP A 184 -6.57 -13.01 15.04
C ASP A 184 -5.30 -12.54 15.78
N HIS A 185 -4.87 -13.28 16.79
CA HIS A 185 -3.69 -12.93 17.58
C HIS A 185 -2.42 -12.87 16.72
N SER A 186 -2.28 -13.73 15.73
CA SER A 186 -1.15 -13.76 14.80
C SER A 186 -1.12 -12.50 13.94
N ALA A 187 -2.28 -12.06 13.43
CA ALA A 187 -2.40 -10.81 12.66
C ALA A 187 -2.06 -9.58 13.51
N VAL A 188 -2.46 -9.57 14.79
CA VAL A 188 -2.10 -8.49 15.72
C VAL A 188 -0.59 -8.45 15.96
N LEU A 189 0.05 -9.60 16.22
CA LEU A 189 1.50 -9.67 16.43
C LEU A 189 2.27 -9.29 15.17
N GLY A 190 1.90 -9.86 14.02
CA GLY A 190 2.52 -9.55 12.73
C GLY A 190 2.37 -8.09 12.36
N GLY A 191 1.17 -7.54 12.56
CA GLY A 191 0.88 -6.13 12.33
C GLY A 191 1.69 -5.21 13.24
N ALA A 192 1.82 -5.55 14.52
CA ALA A 192 2.63 -4.78 15.47
C ALA A 192 4.11 -4.73 15.05
N LEU A 193 4.69 -5.84 14.58
CA LEU A 193 6.08 -5.87 14.09
C LEU A 193 6.25 -5.01 12.84
N ILE A 194 5.36 -5.12 11.86
CA ILE A 194 5.38 -4.32 10.63
C ILE A 194 5.25 -2.83 10.98
N LEU A 195 4.27 -2.45 11.79
CA LEU A 195 4.05 -1.06 12.18
C LEU A 195 5.20 -0.51 13.02
N THR A 196 5.80 -1.32 13.90
CA THR A 196 6.97 -0.91 14.68
C THR A 196 8.14 -0.58 13.75
N SER A 197 8.42 -1.41 12.75
CA SER A 197 9.50 -1.13 11.78
C SER A 197 9.28 0.20 11.08
N VAL A 198 8.05 0.47 10.72
CA VAL A 198 7.64 1.70 10.05
C VAL A 198 7.77 2.92 10.97
N VAL A 199 7.28 2.83 12.22
CA VAL A 199 7.40 3.93 13.21
C VAL A 199 8.87 4.24 13.50
N VAL A 200 9.71 3.21 13.69
CA VAL A 200 11.15 3.39 13.91
C VAL A 200 11.80 4.11 12.73
N GLU A 201 11.50 3.71 11.49
CA GLU A 201 12.00 4.41 10.30
C GLU A 201 11.50 5.86 10.24
N SER A 202 10.21 6.11 10.61
CA SER A 202 9.63 7.45 10.68
C SER A 202 10.41 8.38 11.61
N MET A 203 10.60 7.91 12.82
CA MET A 203 11.33 8.70 13.83
C MET A 203 12.75 8.98 13.36
N ARG A 204 13.41 7.97 12.79
CA ARG A 204 14.78 8.11 12.30
C ARG A 204 14.88 9.08 11.13
N ALA A 205 14.00 8.98 10.13
CA ALA A 205 13.98 9.86 8.97
C ALA A 205 13.81 11.35 9.36
N LYS A 206 13.12 11.62 10.47
CA LYS A 206 12.97 12.98 11.01
C LYS A 206 14.28 13.56 11.56
N TYR A 207 15.17 12.72 12.09
CA TYR A 207 16.41 13.19 12.76
C TYR A 207 17.65 13.17 11.85
N PHE A 208 17.63 12.45 10.74
CA PHE A 208 18.78 12.21 9.88
C PHE A 208 18.63 12.71 8.43
N ASN A 209 17.48 13.31 8.07
CA ASN A 209 17.25 14.11 6.87
C ASN A 209 17.03 15.58 7.25
#